data_e9ab7773cb0b596c7843cf5dcdb79543
#
_entry.id   e9ab7773cb0b596c7843cf5dcdb79543
#
_cell.length_a   1.000
_cell.length_b   1.000
_cell.length_c   1.000
_cell.angle_alpha   90.00
_cell.angle_beta   90.00
_cell.angle_gamma   90.00
#
_symmetry.space_group_name_H-M   'P 1'
#
loop_
_entity.id
_entity.type
_entity.pdbx_description
1 polymer ?
#
loop_
_entity_poly.entity_id
_entity_poly.type
_entity_poly.pdbx_seq_one_letter_code
_entity_poly.pdbx_strand_id
1 'polypeptide(L)'
;LAGCGSSGSGDDQIVIYSNADEEAVTAMENALDAGGYEGKYIVQTYGTSELGGKLLAEGTNLEADLVTMSTFYLQSAQEQNNMFLPLDFEVNTLEEVPDYTAPITSQEGAIILNTELMASENLPTPTCLKDLADPVYAGQVAVTDIQSSSTAWLLIQALVDAYGEDGAEETLAAIYDNLSLIH
;
A
#
# COMPACT_ATOMS: atom_id res chain seq x y z
N LEU A 1 -50.28 4.32 24.83
CA LEU A 1 -49.57 4.50 23.56
C LEU A 1 -48.12 4.89 23.86
N ALA A 2 -47.26 3.87 23.95
CA ALA A 2 -45.82 4.04 24.09
C ALA A 2 -45.24 4.21 22.69
N GLY A 3 -44.71 5.37 22.39
CA GLY A 3 -43.91 5.61 21.20
C GLY A 3 -42.50 5.04 21.42
N CYS A 4 -42.16 3.97 20.73
CA CYS A 4 -40.78 3.55 20.55
C CYS A 4 -40.08 4.59 19.69
N GLY A 5 -39.24 5.41 20.32
CA GLY A 5 -38.24 6.17 19.62
C GLY A 5 -37.21 5.17 19.06
N SER A 6 -37.21 4.93 17.75
CA SER A 6 -36.10 4.27 17.09
C SER A 6 -34.91 5.20 17.17
N SER A 7 -33.95 4.86 18.02
CA SER A 7 -32.61 5.40 17.94
C SER A 7 -32.03 4.98 16.60
N GLY A 8 -31.99 5.88 15.63
CA GLY A 8 -31.23 5.73 14.41
C GLY A 8 -29.75 5.69 14.77
N SER A 9 -29.16 4.54 14.73
CA SER A 9 -27.72 4.34 14.81
C SER A 9 -27.34 3.44 13.64
N GLY A 10 -26.62 3.99 12.67
CA GLY A 10 -25.86 3.22 11.72
C GLY A 10 -25.98 3.58 10.23
N ASP A 11 -26.95 4.40 9.81
CA ASP A 11 -27.14 4.71 8.37
C ASP A 11 -26.44 6.00 7.88
N ASP A 12 -25.77 6.73 8.77
CA ASP A 12 -25.19 8.05 8.44
C ASP A 12 -23.64 8.09 8.55
N GLN A 13 -22.98 6.94 8.82
CA GLN A 13 -21.52 6.92 8.92
C GLN A 13 -20.87 6.55 7.59
N ILE A 14 -19.83 7.29 7.22
CA ILE A 14 -18.99 7.00 6.05
C ILE A 14 -18.15 5.77 6.35
N VAL A 15 -18.23 4.76 5.50
CA VAL A 15 -17.42 3.54 5.61
C VAL A 15 -16.14 3.69 4.78
N ILE A 16 -15.00 3.57 5.43
CA ILE A 16 -13.67 3.68 4.83
C ILE A 16 -13.00 2.31 4.89
N TYR A 17 -12.67 1.74 3.72
CA TYR A 17 -11.83 0.55 3.65
C TYR A 17 -10.37 0.95 3.44
N SER A 18 -9.46 0.34 4.20
CA SER A 18 -8.04 0.67 4.19
C SER A 18 -7.16 -0.58 4.25
N ASN A 19 -6.05 -0.57 3.51
CA ASN A 19 -4.97 -1.56 3.68
C ASN A 19 -3.75 -0.99 4.43
N ALA A 20 -3.89 0.19 5.02
CA ALA A 20 -2.83 0.83 5.79
C ALA A 20 -2.57 0.09 7.11
N ASP A 21 -1.35 0.23 7.62
CA ASP A 21 -1.00 -0.27 8.95
C ASP A 21 -1.68 0.54 10.07
N GLU A 22 -1.60 0.03 11.29
CA GLU A 22 -2.25 0.60 12.47
C GLU A 22 -1.82 2.05 12.73
N GLU A 23 -0.54 2.38 12.51
CA GLU A 23 -0.02 3.73 12.74
C GLU A 23 -0.59 4.72 11.73
N ALA A 24 -0.65 4.36 10.46
CA ALA A 24 -1.21 5.19 9.41
C ALA A 24 -2.74 5.34 9.56
N VAL A 25 -3.45 4.28 9.93
CA VAL A 25 -4.88 4.35 10.25
C VAL A 25 -5.13 5.29 11.41
N THR A 26 -4.39 5.16 12.52
CA THR A 26 -4.50 6.06 13.67
C THR A 26 -4.24 7.51 13.29
N ALA A 27 -3.25 7.77 12.44
CA ALA A 27 -2.94 9.12 11.97
C ALA A 27 -4.09 9.69 11.12
N MET A 28 -4.71 8.88 10.26
CA MET A 28 -5.86 9.26 9.46
C MET A 28 -7.08 9.56 10.35
N GLU A 29 -7.39 8.69 11.31
CA GLU A 29 -8.49 8.91 12.26
C GLU A 29 -8.29 10.19 13.07
N ASN A 30 -7.10 10.43 13.59
CA ASN A 30 -6.79 11.68 14.30
C ASN A 30 -6.97 12.92 13.41
N ALA A 31 -6.63 12.84 12.13
CA ALA A 31 -6.81 13.93 11.19
C ALA A 31 -8.30 14.18 10.89
N LEU A 32 -9.09 13.13 10.72
CA LEU A 32 -10.53 13.19 10.51
C LEU A 32 -11.23 13.78 11.74
N ASP A 33 -10.88 13.33 12.94
CA ASP A 33 -11.45 13.85 14.19
C ASP A 33 -11.13 15.33 14.40
N ALA A 34 -9.87 15.74 14.14
CA ALA A 34 -9.46 17.13 14.17
C ALA A 34 -10.20 17.98 13.11
N GLY A 35 -10.59 17.38 11.98
CA GLY A 35 -11.40 17.95 10.92
C GLY A 35 -12.90 18.07 11.26
N GLY A 36 -13.34 17.57 12.42
CA GLY A 36 -14.75 17.61 12.86
C GLY A 36 -15.60 16.46 12.35
N TYR A 37 -14.97 15.33 12.01
CA TYR A 37 -15.65 14.10 11.56
C TYR A 37 -15.75 13.03 12.63
N GLU A 38 -15.34 13.30 13.88
CA GLU A 38 -15.46 12.38 15.00
C GLU A 38 -16.86 11.76 15.09
N GLY A 39 -16.93 10.44 15.11
CA GLY A 39 -18.16 9.66 15.16
C GLY A 39 -18.96 9.59 13.85
N LYS A 40 -18.47 10.19 12.74
CA LYS A 40 -19.14 10.22 11.43
C LYS A 40 -18.59 9.20 10.43
N TYR A 41 -17.62 8.41 10.81
CA TYR A 41 -16.99 7.41 9.94
C TYR A 41 -16.68 6.12 10.70
N ILE A 42 -16.43 5.07 9.93
CA ILE A 42 -15.92 3.78 10.40
C ILE A 42 -14.78 3.38 9.47
N VAL A 43 -13.61 3.04 10.04
CA VAL A 43 -12.50 2.46 9.27
C VAL A 43 -12.51 0.95 9.43
N GLN A 44 -12.46 0.23 8.31
CA GLN A 44 -12.27 -1.22 8.28
C GLN A 44 -10.97 -1.53 7.56
N THR A 45 -10.09 -2.29 8.22
CA THR A 45 -8.77 -2.63 7.72
C THR A 45 -8.74 -4.03 7.13
N TYR A 46 -8.01 -4.17 6.03
CA TYR A 46 -7.84 -5.42 5.27
C TYR A 46 -6.39 -5.60 4.86
N GLY A 47 -5.97 -6.81 4.62
CA GLY A 47 -4.72 -7.07 3.90
C GLY A 47 -4.79 -6.56 2.45
N THR A 48 -3.63 -6.19 1.86
CA THR A 48 -3.58 -5.61 0.51
C THR A 48 -4.24 -6.50 -0.54
N SER A 49 -3.91 -7.79 -0.56
CA SER A 49 -4.50 -8.74 -1.52
C SER A 49 -5.99 -8.99 -1.27
N GLU A 50 -6.41 -8.97 -0.01
CA GLU A 50 -7.81 -9.14 0.37
C GLU A 50 -8.65 -7.96 -0.11
N LEU A 51 -8.21 -6.72 0.19
CA LEU A 51 -8.91 -5.53 -0.26
C LEU A 51 -8.92 -5.41 -1.79
N GLY A 52 -7.78 -5.66 -2.45
CA GLY A 52 -7.72 -5.67 -3.90
C GLY A 52 -8.66 -6.70 -4.53
N GLY A 53 -8.71 -7.93 -4.00
CA GLY A 53 -9.64 -8.96 -4.43
C GLY A 53 -11.11 -8.57 -4.21
N LYS A 54 -11.41 -7.92 -3.08
CA LYS A 54 -12.75 -7.42 -2.75
C LYS A 54 -13.22 -6.34 -3.73
N LEU A 55 -12.34 -5.38 -4.07
CA LEU A 55 -12.64 -4.35 -5.09
C LEU A 55 -12.99 -4.96 -6.45
N LEU A 56 -12.21 -5.95 -6.89
CA LEU A 56 -12.44 -6.62 -8.17
C LEU A 56 -13.72 -7.46 -8.18
N ALA A 57 -14.04 -8.14 -7.07
CA ALA A 57 -15.18 -9.04 -6.97
C ALA A 57 -16.52 -8.31 -6.78
N GLU A 58 -16.55 -7.25 -5.98
CA GLU A 58 -17.78 -6.54 -5.59
C GLU A 58 -18.07 -5.33 -6.50
N GLY A 59 -17.02 -4.68 -7.02
CA GLY A 59 -17.18 -3.52 -7.91
C GLY A 59 -18.06 -2.44 -7.29
N THR A 60 -19.06 -1.99 -8.03
CA THR A 60 -20.04 -0.96 -7.59
C THR A 60 -20.97 -1.41 -6.47
N ASN A 61 -20.94 -2.68 -6.05
CA ASN A 61 -21.70 -3.18 -4.88
C ASN A 61 -20.87 -3.16 -3.59
N LEU A 62 -19.67 -2.62 -3.64
CA LEU A 62 -18.82 -2.46 -2.46
C LEU A 62 -19.56 -1.64 -1.39
N GLU A 63 -19.52 -2.09 -0.14
CA GLU A 63 -20.20 -1.38 0.96
C GLU A 63 -19.43 -0.15 1.47
N ALA A 64 -18.19 0.08 0.99
CA ALA A 64 -17.41 1.26 1.37
C ALA A 64 -17.77 2.49 0.52
N ASP A 65 -17.80 3.65 1.18
CA ASP A 65 -17.91 4.95 0.53
C ASP A 65 -16.55 5.47 0.05
N LEU A 66 -15.49 5.14 0.78
CA LEU A 66 -14.11 5.52 0.47
C LEU A 66 -13.18 4.31 0.60
N VAL A 67 -12.14 4.31 -0.23
CA VAL A 67 -11.07 3.30 -0.16
C VAL A 67 -9.71 3.99 -0.10
N THR A 68 -8.87 3.61 0.86
CA THR A 68 -7.48 4.04 0.90
C THR A 68 -6.56 2.87 0.58
N MET A 69 -5.85 2.97 -0.53
CA MET A 69 -5.03 1.90 -1.06
C MET A 69 -4.03 2.45 -2.08
N SER A 70 -3.05 1.68 -2.48
CA SER A 70 -2.15 2.03 -3.58
C SER A 70 -2.92 2.29 -4.88
N THR A 71 -2.58 3.37 -5.57
CA THR A 71 -3.19 3.79 -6.83
C THR A 71 -3.22 2.68 -7.89
N PHE A 72 -2.20 1.82 -7.92
CA PHE A 72 -2.15 0.67 -8.82
C PHE A 72 -3.39 -0.23 -8.71
N TYR A 73 -3.79 -0.60 -7.50
CA TYR A 73 -4.97 -1.43 -7.27
C TYR A 73 -6.27 -0.68 -7.58
N LEU A 74 -6.33 0.61 -7.27
CA LEU A 74 -7.49 1.46 -7.57
C LEU A 74 -7.68 1.59 -9.09
N GLN A 75 -6.62 1.79 -9.85
CA GLN A 75 -6.67 1.85 -11.32
C GLN A 75 -7.16 0.53 -11.92
N SER A 76 -6.62 -0.60 -11.46
CA SER A 76 -7.05 -1.92 -11.91
C SER A 76 -8.53 -2.18 -11.63
N ALA A 77 -9.02 -1.80 -10.43
CA ALA A 77 -10.43 -1.92 -10.08
C ALA A 77 -11.32 -0.99 -10.92
N GLN A 78 -10.87 0.23 -11.20
CA GLN A 78 -11.58 1.18 -12.05
C GLN A 78 -11.68 0.69 -13.49
N GLU A 79 -10.60 0.18 -14.05
CA GLU A 79 -10.58 -0.37 -15.42
C GLU A 79 -11.53 -1.55 -15.57
N GLN A 80 -11.61 -2.41 -14.57
CA GLN A 80 -12.46 -3.60 -14.62
C GLN A 80 -13.94 -3.28 -14.32
N ASN A 81 -14.23 -2.44 -13.33
CA ASN A 81 -15.56 -2.29 -12.76
C ASN A 81 -16.18 -0.90 -12.95
N ASN A 82 -15.39 0.12 -13.36
CA ASN A 82 -15.82 1.52 -13.47
C ASN A 82 -16.59 1.99 -12.20
N MET A 83 -15.96 1.75 -11.03
CA MET A 83 -16.64 1.82 -9.74
C MET A 83 -16.41 3.14 -8.98
N PHE A 84 -15.38 3.90 -9.31
CA PHE A 84 -15.07 5.15 -8.64
C PHE A 84 -15.64 6.35 -9.40
N LEU A 85 -16.14 7.31 -8.65
CA LEU A 85 -16.65 8.57 -9.19
C LEU A 85 -15.55 9.62 -9.22
N PRO A 86 -15.55 10.50 -10.24
CA PRO A 86 -14.66 11.66 -10.24
C PRO A 86 -14.89 12.54 -9.01
N LEU A 87 -13.80 13.06 -8.46
CA LEU A 87 -13.85 14.03 -7.38
C LEU A 87 -14.37 15.37 -7.90
N ASP A 88 -15.15 16.08 -7.10
CA ASP A 88 -15.73 17.39 -7.42
C ASP A 88 -14.86 18.57 -6.92
N PHE A 89 -13.62 18.29 -6.54
CA PHE A 89 -12.65 19.27 -6.07
C PHE A 89 -11.27 19.02 -6.70
N GLU A 90 -10.45 20.07 -6.76
CA GLU A 90 -9.09 20.00 -7.26
C GLU A 90 -8.15 19.45 -6.19
N VAL A 91 -7.28 18.53 -6.61
CA VAL A 91 -6.23 17.94 -5.77
C VAL A 91 -4.88 18.45 -6.26
N ASN A 92 -4.11 19.07 -5.36
CA ASN A 92 -2.74 19.50 -5.68
C ASN A 92 -1.79 18.32 -5.46
N THR A 93 -1.19 17.82 -6.54
CA THR A 93 -0.26 16.68 -6.54
C THR A 93 1.03 17.04 -7.25
N LEU A 94 2.09 16.31 -6.92
CA LEU A 94 3.39 16.46 -7.59
C LEU A 94 3.38 15.87 -9.01
N GLU A 95 2.53 14.88 -9.23
CA GLU A 95 2.36 14.19 -10.51
C GLU A 95 0.89 14.14 -10.89
N GLU A 96 0.61 13.90 -12.15
CA GLU A 96 -0.76 13.73 -12.64
C GLU A 96 -1.37 12.44 -12.06
N VAL A 97 -2.55 12.55 -11.49
CA VAL A 97 -3.29 11.42 -10.89
C VAL A 97 -4.68 11.32 -11.52
N PRO A 98 -5.30 10.12 -11.48
CA PRO A 98 -6.68 9.95 -11.94
C PRO A 98 -7.65 10.88 -11.19
N ASP A 99 -8.67 11.37 -11.88
CA ASP A 99 -9.65 12.33 -11.35
C ASP A 99 -10.53 11.80 -10.21
N TYR A 100 -10.51 10.49 -9.98
CA TYR A 100 -11.21 9.83 -8.87
C TYR A 100 -10.29 9.56 -7.66
N THR A 101 -9.06 10.07 -7.64
CA THR A 101 -8.11 9.84 -6.55
C THR A 101 -7.62 11.14 -5.91
N ALA A 102 -7.47 11.11 -4.57
CA ALA A 102 -6.80 12.14 -3.79
C ALA A 102 -5.64 11.51 -3.03
N PRO A 103 -4.38 11.64 -3.51
CA PRO A 103 -3.22 11.11 -2.79
C PRO A 103 -3.07 11.72 -1.40
N ILE A 104 -2.94 10.86 -0.40
CA ILE A 104 -2.71 11.24 1.01
C ILE A 104 -1.27 10.96 1.46
N THR A 105 -0.57 10.08 0.75
CA THR A 105 0.84 9.74 0.98
C THR A 105 1.54 9.53 -0.36
N SER A 106 2.86 9.71 -0.37
CA SER A 106 3.73 9.21 -1.44
C SER A 106 4.63 8.11 -0.88
N GLN A 107 4.96 7.13 -1.71
CA GLN A 107 5.84 6.03 -1.35
C GLN A 107 7.10 6.06 -2.21
N GLU A 108 8.24 5.92 -1.58
CA GLU A 108 9.52 5.76 -2.26
C GLU A 108 10.18 4.45 -1.82
N GLY A 109 10.70 3.69 -2.79
CA GLY A 109 11.52 2.54 -2.51
C GLY A 109 12.91 2.98 -2.02
N ALA A 110 13.42 2.34 -0.97
CA ALA A 110 14.76 2.62 -0.44
C ALA A 110 15.48 1.32 -0.04
N ILE A 111 16.81 1.34 -0.17
CA ILE A 111 17.67 0.33 0.45
C ILE A 111 18.07 0.86 1.83
N ILE A 112 17.67 0.16 2.88
CA ILE A 112 18.05 0.49 4.26
C ILE A 112 19.24 -0.38 4.65
N LEU A 113 20.30 0.25 5.13
CA LEU A 113 21.55 -0.41 5.50
C LEU A 113 21.71 -0.44 7.03
N ASN A 114 21.89 -1.64 7.59
CA ASN A 114 22.37 -1.79 8.96
C ASN A 114 23.89 -1.60 8.98
N THR A 115 24.35 -0.37 9.25
CA THR A 115 25.76 0.00 9.16
C THR A 115 26.64 -0.69 10.20
N GLU A 116 26.08 -1.08 11.35
CA GLU A 116 26.83 -1.83 12.38
C GLU A 116 27.06 -3.26 11.93
N LEU A 117 26.03 -3.92 11.40
CA LEU A 117 26.16 -5.27 10.84
C LEU A 117 27.11 -5.29 9.65
N MET A 118 26.98 -4.35 8.73
CA MET A 118 27.87 -4.24 7.56
C MET A 118 29.33 -4.08 7.98
N ALA A 119 29.61 -3.27 9.01
CA ALA A 119 30.97 -3.12 9.53
C ALA A 119 31.50 -4.39 10.20
N SER A 120 30.67 -5.09 10.99
CA SER A 120 31.08 -6.30 11.69
C SER A 120 31.35 -7.48 10.74
N GLU A 121 30.59 -7.58 9.65
CA GLU A 121 30.72 -8.65 8.65
C GLU A 121 31.61 -8.25 7.46
N ASN A 122 32.19 -7.05 7.47
CA ASN A 122 32.97 -6.48 6.35
C ASN A 122 32.20 -6.50 5.01
N LEU A 123 30.92 -6.22 5.02
CA LEU A 123 30.11 -6.18 3.81
C LEU A 123 30.38 -4.91 3.02
N PRO A 124 30.51 -4.98 1.68
CA PRO A 124 30.58 -3.78 0.84
C PRO A 124 29.26 -3.02 0.89
N THR A 125 29.30 -1.72 0.65
CA THR A 125 28.07 -0.91 0.55
C THR A 125 27.46 -1.09 -0.83
N PRO A 126 26.20 -1.60 -0.93
CA PRO A 126 25.51 -1.70 -2.22
C PRO A 126 25.23 -0.31 -2.77
N THR A 127 25.34 -0.14 -4.08
CA THR A 127 25.10 1.12 -4.80
C THR A 127 23.85 1.08 -5.66
N CYS A 128 23.34 -0.11 -5.94
CA CYS A 128 22.11 -0.32 -6.69
C CYS A 128 21.43 -1.64 -6.24
N LEU A 129 20.20 -1.87 -6.70
CA LEU A 129 19.44 -3.09 -6.38
C LEU A 129 20.15 -4.36 -6.84
N LYS A 130 20.84 -4.32 -7.99
CA LYS A 130 21.54 -5.48 -8.54
C LYS A 130 22.70 -5.94 -7.64
N ASP A 131 23.31 -5.04 -6.88
CA ASP A 131 24.39 -5.41 -5.96
C ASP A 131 23.91 -6.37 -4.87
N LEU A 132 22.60 -6.29 -4.48
CA LEU A 132 21.99 -7.18 -3.49
C LEU A 132 21.90 -8.65 -3.96
N ALA A 133 22.08 -8.89 -5.25
CA ALA A 133 22.16 -10.22 -5.84
C ALA A 133 23.57 -10.86 -5.68
N ASP A 134 24.59 -10.11 -5.24
CA ASP A 134 25.93 -10.64 -5.02
C ASP A 134 25.91 -11.64 -3.84
N PRO A 135 26.50 -12.84 -4.00
CA PRO A 135 26.61 -13.84 -2.93
C PRO A 135 27.29 -13.33 -1.64
N VAL A 136 28.01 -12.21 -1.68
CA VAL A 136 28.60 -11.60 -0.48
C VAL A 136 27.52 -11.22 0.55
N TYR A 137 26.29 -10.98 0.11
CA TYR A 137 25.15 -10.66 0.98
C TYR A 137 24.30 -11.87 1.38
N ALA A 138 24.76 -13.10 1.14
CA ALA A 138 24.01 -14.30 1.46
C ALA A 138 23.56 -14.33 2.94
N GLY A 139 22.25 -14.46 3.17
CA GLY A 139 21.64 -14.43 4.50
C GLY A 139 21.56 -13.04 5.15
N GLN A 140 21.87 -11.96 4.43
CA GLN A 140 21.91 -10.59 4.96
C GLN A 140 20.83 -9.67 4.36
N VAL A 141 20.11 -10.11 3.34
CA VAL A 141 19.07 -9.33 2.68
C VAL A 141 17.71 -9.63 3.33
N ALA A 142 16.93 -8.59 3.58
CA ALA A 142 15.54 -8.70 3.99
C ALA A 142 14.65 -7.96 2.98
N VAL A 143 13.58 -8.62 2.54
CA VAL A 143 12.59 -8.05 1.62
C VAL A 143 11.21 -8.38 2.18
N THR A 144 10.30 -7.41 2.12
CA THR A 144 8.90 -7.65 2.48
C THR A 144 8.24 -8.59 1.46
N ASP A 145 7.33 -9.42 1.91
CA ASP A 145 6.58 -10.32 1.02
C ASP A 145 5.81 -9.56 -0.05
N ILE A 146 6.15 -9.79 -1.31
CA ILE A 146 5.55 -9.12 -2.47
C ILE A 146 4.08 -9.47 -2.71
N GLN A 147 3.59 -10.57 -2.15
CA GLN A 147 2.18 -10.98 -2.28
C GLN A 147 1.28 -10.27 -1.28
N SER A 148 1.82 -9.85 -0.15
CA SER A 148 1.06 -9.24 0.94
C SER A 148 1.27 -7.74 1.10
N SER A 149 2.31 -7.16 0.47
CA SER A 149 2.69 -5.76 0.63
C SER A 149 2.77 -5.02 -0.70
N SER A 150 2.00 -3.94 -0.82
CA SER A 150 2.09 -3.03 -1.97
C SER A 150 3.44 -2.29 -2.02
N THR A 151 4.08 -2.06 -0.89
CA THR A 151 5.42 -1.45 -0.82
C THR A 151 6.49 -2.39 -1.40
N ALA A 152 6.38 -3.70 -1.14
CA ALA A 152 7.30 -4.68 -1.71
C ALA A 152 7.19 -4.76 -3.24
N TRP A 153 6.03 -4.45 -3.81
CA TRP A 153 5.84 -4.37 -5.25
C TRP A 153 6.69 -3.29 -5.91
N LEU A 154 7.07 -2.22 -5.20
CA LEU A 154 7.99 -1.20 -5.70
C LEU A 154 9.36 -1.78 -6.06
N LEU A 155 9.82 -2.83 -5.37
CA LEU A 155 11.06 -3.53 -5.74
C LEU A 155 10.94 -4.14 -7.15
N ILE A 156 9.83 -4.79 -7.45
CA ILE A 156 9.59 -5.38 -8.76
C ILE A 156 9.57 -4.31 -9.85
N GLN A 157 8.82 -3.23 -9.63
CA GLN A 157 8.75 -2.11 -10.57
C GLN A 157 10.14 -1.51 -10.83
N ALA A 158 10.92 -1.25 -9.77
CA ALA A 158 12.26 -0.69 -9.91
C ALA A 158 13.22 -1.63 -10.66
N LEU A 159 13.11 -2.95 -10.47
CA LEU A 159 13.90 -3.93 -11.20
C LEU A 159 13.51 -3.98 -12.67
N VAL A 160 12.21 -3.96 -12.97
CA VAL A 160 11.71 -3.98 -14.36
C VAL A 160 12.11 -2.69 -15.10
N ASP A 161 11.98 -1.53 -14.45
CA ASP A 161 12.37 -0.25 -15.03
C ASP A 161 13.89 -0.18 -15.31
N ALA A 162 14.70 -0.74 -14.42
CA ALA A 162 16.15 -0.69 -14.53
C ALA A 162 16.72 -1.75 -15.50
N TYR A 163 16.12 -2.94 -15.59
CA TYR A 163 16.74 -4.12 -16.24
C TYR A 163 15.83 -4.84 -17.24
N GLY A 164 14.59 -4.37 -17.42
CA GLY A 164 13.56 -5.08 -18.20
C GLY A 164 13.02 -6.33 -17.48
N GLU A 165 12.01 -6.99 -18.03
CA GLU A 165 11.34 -8.13 -17.39
C GLU A 165 12.30 -9.30 -17.14
N ASP A 166 13.06 -9.72 -18.15
CA ASP A 166 14.01 -10.84 -18.03
C ASP A 166 15.12 -10.55 -17.01
N GLY A 167 15.67 -9.32 -17.03
CA GLY A 167 16.71 -8.90 -16.10
C GLY A 167 16.19 -8.70 -14.67
N ALA A 168 14.94 -8.31 -14.52
CA ALA A 168 14.27 -8.21 -13.23
C ALA A 168 14.06 -9.59 -12.60
N GLU A 169 13.58 -10.57 -13.37
CA GLU A 169 13.38 -11.95 -12.92
C GLU A 169 14.69 -12.57 -12.45
N GLU A 170 15.77 -12.48 -13.26
CA GLU A 170 17.09 -12.99 -12.91
C GLU A 170 17.63 -12.34 -11.63
N THR A 171 17.55 -11.00 -11.54
CA THR A 171 18.06 -10.24 -10.39
C THR A 171 17.25 -10.55 -9.13
N LEU A 172 15.93 -10.62 -9.23
CA LEU A 172 15.05 -10.94 -8.12
C LEU A 172 15.33 -12.36 -7.58
N ALA A 173 15.47 -13.34 -8.46
CA ALA A 173 15.81 -14.71 -8.05
C ALA A 173 17.12 -14.75 -7.26
N ALA A 174 18.16 -14.03 -7.73
CA ALA A 174 19.43 -13.97 -7.04
C ALA A 174 19.36 -13.19 -5.70
N ILE A 175 18.52 -12.15 -5.60
CA ILE A 175 18.24 -11.46 -4.34
C ILE A 175 17.56 -12.43 -3.35
N TYR A 176 16.61 -13.25 -3.81
CA TYR A 176 15.93 -14.24 -2.99
C TYR A 176 16.88 -15.31 -2.43
N ASP A 177 17.92 -15.71 -3.17
CA ASP A 177 18.95 -16.60 -2.69
C ASP A 177 19.77 -16.00 -1.53
N ASN A 178 19.80 -14.67 -1.43
CA ASN A 178 20.51 -13.93 -0.38
C ASN A 178 19.63 -13.54 0.82
N LEU A 179 18.34 -13.92 0.82
CA LEU A 179 17.44 -13.57 1.92
C LEU A 179 17.89 -14.15 3.26
N SER A 180 17.74 -13.34 4.29
CA SER A 180 17.91 -13.79 5.67
C SER A 180 16.78 -14.75 6.05
N LEU A 181 17.09 -15.75 6.89
CA LEU A 181 16.10 -16.70 7.42
C LEU A 181 15.27 -16.09 8.59
N ILE A 182 15.31 -14.80 8.77
CA ILE A 182 14.51 -14.12 9.79
C ILE A 182 13.09 -13.97 9.21
N HIS A 183 12.20 -14.75 9.75
CA HIS A 183 10.77 -14.73 9.45
C HIS A 183 10.05 -13.82 10.42
#